data_0c20489c6309ff241ff5cf4a7519870c
#
_entry.id   0c20489c6309ff241ff5cf4a7519870c
#
_cell.length_a   1.000
_cell.length_b   1.000
_cell.length_c   1.000
_cell.angle_alpha   90.00
_cell.angle_beta   90.00
_cell.angle_gamma   90.00
#
_symmetry.space_group_name_H-M   'P 1'
#
loop_
_entity.id
_entity.type
_entity.pdbx_description
1 polymer ?
#
loop_
_entity_poly.entity_id
_entity_poly.type
_entity_poly.pdbx_seq_one_letter_code
_entity_poly.pdbx_strand_id
1 'polypeptide(L)'
;MSTSNAPPVPVVLQDARLRRLRAEAAIEPDPVAREAPTKATQVIAIYGKGGIGKSFTLANLSYMMAQQGKRVLLIGCDPKSDTTSLLFGGRACPTIIETSARRKQAGEQVAIGDVCFKRDGVYAMELGGPEVGRGCGGRGIIHGFELLEKLGFHEWGFDYVLLDFLGDVVCGGFGLPIARDMCQKVIVVGSNDLQSLYVANNVCSAVDYFRNLGGNVGVAGMVINKDDGTGEAQAFADAVGIPVLAAIPAHEEIRRKSANYQIIGRPGETWAPLFEQLAAGVAQAPPVRPKPLGQDALLGLFKGDAVGRNVVLEPATPEDMCGGAIVQKPSLEVIYEAV
;
A
#
# COMPACT_ATOMS: atom_id res chain seq x y z
N MET A 1 -36.88 -16.13 20.12
CA MET A 1 -35.76 -17.07 20.26
C MET A 1 -34.64 -16.55 19.37
N SER A 2 -33.68 -15.86 19.95
CA SER A 2 -32.56 -15.26 19.26
C SER A 2 -31.50 -16.32 19.00
N THR A 3 -31.32 -16.71 17.76
CA THR A 3 -30.20 -17.57 17.37
C THR A 3 -28.96 -16.70 17.34
N SER A 4 -28.10 -16.87 18.34
CA SER A 4 -26.78 -16.26 18.37
C SER A 4 -25.98 -16.82 17.19
N ASN A 5 -25.75 -16.01 16.16
CA ASN A 5 -24.78 -16.28 15.12
C ASN A 5 -23.37 -16.02 15.69
N ALA A 6 -22.91 -16.94 16.55
CA ALA A 6 -21.48 -16.97 16.87
C ALA A 6 -20.72 -17.36 15.59
N PRO A 7 -19.65 -16.65 15.21
CA PRO A 7 -18.82 -17.04 14.08
C PRO A 7 -18.32 -18.48 14.29
N PRO A 8 -18.20 -19.28 13.23
CA PRO A 8 -17.76 -20.67 13.34
C PRO A 8 -16.39 -20.73 14.04
N VAL A 9 -16.25 -21.64 14.97
CA VAL A 9 -14.97 -21.94 15.65
C VAL A 9 -13.89 -22.13 14.58
N PRO A 10 -12.73 -21.49 14.71
CA PRO A 10 -11.69 -21.59 13.71
C PRO A 10 -11.35 -23.04 13.44
N VAL A 11 -11.46 -23.47 12.19
CA VAL A 11 -11.03 -24.79 11.77
C VAL A 11 -9.55 -24.92 12.10
N VAL A 12 -9.17 -25.97 12.83
CA VAL A 12 -7.77 -26.24 13.16
C VAL A 12 -6.97 -26.26 11.87
N LEU A 13 -6.01 -25.38 11.76
CA LEU A 13 -5.19 -25.27 10.57
C LEU A 13 -4.47 -26.59 10.31
N GLN A 14 -4.87 -27.29 9.26
CA GLN A 14 -4.23 -28.53 8.82
C GLN A 14 -2.99 -28.26 7.96
N ASP A 15 -2.86 -27.04 7.44
CA ASP A 15 -1.72 -26.64 6.62
C ASP A 15 -0.43 -26.54 7.44
N ALA A 16 0.55 -27.37 7.10
CA ALA A 16 1.84 -27.41 7.77
C ALA A 16 2.59 -26.07 7.71
N ARG A 17 2.45 -25.30 6.60
CA ARG A 17 3.07 -23.98 6.44
C ARG A 17 2.48 -22.97 7.42
N LEU A 18 1.16 -22.93 7.56
CA LEU A 18 0.49 -22.02 8.49
C LEU A 18 0.78 -22.38 9.94
N ARG A 19 0.82 -23.68 10.27
CA ARG A 19 1.23 -24.15 11.61
C ARG A 19 2.67 -23.72 11.92
N ARG A 20 3.57 -23.90 10.97
CA ARG A 20 4.96 -23.53 11.11
C ARG A 20 5.12 -22.03 11.28
N LEU A 21 4.44 -21.23 10.43
CA LEU A 21 4.46 -19.77 10.51
C LEU A 21 3.97 -19.30 11.90
N ARG A 22 2.89 -19.85 12.42
CA ARG A 22 2.38 -19.55 13.77
C ARG A 22 3.38 -19.89 14.86
N ALA A 23 3.96 -21.09 14.81
CA ALA A 23 4.92 -21.54 15.80
C ALA A 23 6.19 -20.67 15.81
N GLU A 24 6.71 -20.34 14.63
CA GLU A 24 7.94 -19.57 14.49
C GLU A 24 7.76 -18.06 14.75
N ALA A 25 6.56 -17.53 14.51
CA ALA A 25 6.28 -16.10 14.63
C ALA A 25 5.48 -15.72 15.88
N ALA A 26 5.13 -16.69 16.74
CA ALA A 26 4.27 -16.48 17.91
C ALA A 26 2.93 -15.81 17.53
N ILE A 27 2.25 -16.32 16.49
CA ILE A 27 1.03 -15.74 15.93
C ILE A 27 -0.19 -16.18 16.74
N GLU A 28 -1.01 -15.22 17.15
CA GLU A 28 -2.30 -15.51 17.82
C GLU A 28 -3.34 -16.01 16.80
N PRO A 29 -4.18 -17.00 17.18
CA PRO A 29 -5.06 -17.69 16.23
C PRO A 29 -6.32 -16.92 15.82
N ASP A 30 -6.83 -16.04 16.68
CA ASP A 30 -8.11 -15.35 16.45
C ASP A 30 -7.94 -13.83 16.53
N PRO A 31 -7.88 -13.14 15.40
CA PRO A 31 -7.70 -11.69 15.36
C PRO A 31 -9.02 -10.91 15.45
N VAL A 32 -10.18 -11.56 15.34
CA VAL A 32 -11.47 -10.86 15.22
C VAL A 32 -11.82 -10.17 16.53
N ALA A 33 -12.19 -8.90 16.45
CA ALA A 33 -12.68 -8.17 17.60
C ALA A 33 -14.07 -8.65 17.99
N ARG A 34 -14.25 -8.94 19.26
CA ARG A 34 -15.53 -9.36 19.83
C ARG A 34 -16.38 -8.20 20.31
N GLU A 35 -15.75 -7.03 20.47
CA GLU A 35 -16.44 -5.80 20.90
C GLU A 35 -16.52 -4.83 19.72
N ALA A 36 -17.68 -4.21 19.55
CA ALA A 36 -17.85 -3.16 18.56
C ALA A 36 -16.90 -1.99 18.85
N PRO A 37 -16.26 -1.40 17.84
CA PRO A 37 -15.37 -0.27 18.04
C PRO A 37 -16.15 0.92 18.61
N THR A 38 -15.59 1.59 19.60
CA THR A 38 -16.15 2.81 20.17
C THR A 38 -16.03 4.01 19.23
N LYS A 39 -15.21 3.89 18.19
CA LYS A 39 -14.99 4.89 17.13
C LYS A 39 -15.01 4.21 15.77
N ALA A 40 -15.38 4.99 14.74
CA ALA A 40 -15.30 4.51 13.36
C ALA A 40 -13.85 4.13 13.01
N THR A 41 -13.67 2.95 12.43
CA THR A 41 -12.38 2.47 11.92
C THR A 41 -11.83 3.43 10.87
N GLN A 42 -10.58 3.85 11.03
CA GLN A 42 -9.89 4.65 10.02
C GLN A 42 -9.17 3.72 9.03
N VAL A 43 -9.58 3.76 7.77
CA VAL A 43 -8.92 3.02 6.69
C VAL A 43 -8.00 3.97 5.93
N ILE A 44 -6.72 3.61 5.85
CA ILE A 44 -5.65 4.45 5.32
C ILE A 44 -4.88 3.65 4.27
N ALA A 45 -4.80 4.19 3.06
CA ALA A 45 -4.02 3.59 1.98
C ALA A 45 -2.67 4.31 1.83
N ILE A 46 -1.61 3.57 1.49
CA ILE A 46 -0.30 4.13 1.20
C ILE A 46 0.05 3.93 -0.27
N TYR A 47 0.60 4.97 -0.89
CA TYR A 47 1.06 4.97 -2.28
C TYR A 47 2.44 5.62 -2.40
N GLY A 48 3.14 5.36 -3.50
CA GLY A 48 4.44 5.92 -3.82
C GLY A 48 5.26 4.96 -4.68
N LYS A 49 6.30 5.44 -5.34
CA LYS A 49 7.15 4.70 -6.28
C LYS A 49 7.52 3.30 -5.79
N GLY A 50 7.64 2.34 -6.68
CA GLY A 50 8.17 1.02 -6.38
C GLY A 50 9.53 1.10 -5.68
N GLY A 51 9.72 0.35 -4.56
CA GLY A 51 10.97 0.36 -3.80
C GLY A 51 11.23 1.61 -2.94
N ILE A 52 10.29 2.58 -2.87
CA ILE A 52 10.44 3.79 -2.05
C ILE A 52 10.39 3.51 -0.54
N GLY A 53 9.83 2.36 -0.12
CA GLY A 53 9.75 1.96 1.28
C GLY A 53 8.34 2.05 1.88
N LYS A 54 7.29 1.91 1.10
CA LYS A 54 5.89 1.89 1.59
C LYS A 54 5.67 0.82 2.66
N SER A 55 5.95 -0.44 2.33
CA SER A 55 5.78 -1.58 3.24
C SER A 55 6.63 -1.43 4.50
N PHE A 56 7.87 -0.91 4.38
CA PHE A 56 8.72 -0.57 5.51
C PHE A 56 8.07 0.49 6.41
N THR A 57 7.53 1.56 5.82
CA THR A 57 6.85 2.64 6.55
C THR A 57 5.63 2.10 7.28
N LEU A 58 4.78 1.33 6.59
CA LEU A 58 3.56 0.77 7.19
C LEU A 58 3.83 -0.26 8.29
N ALA A 59 4.82 -1.12 8.12
CA ALA A 59 5.16 -2.11 9.14
C ALA A 59 5.64 -1.43 10.45
N ASN A 60 6.49 -0.41 10.35
CA ASN A 60 6.93 0.35 11.52
C ASN A 60 5.81 1.20 12.12
N LEU A 61 4.97 1.84 11.29
CA LEU A 61 3.82 2.61 11.73
C LEU A 61 2.81 1.72 12.46
N SER A 62 2.45 0.57 11.87
CA SER A 62 1.50 -0.38 12.47
C SER A 62 2.01 -0.91 13.81
N TYR A 63 3.31 -1.21 13.86
CA TYR A 63 3.97 -1.63 15.11
C TYR A 63 3.87 -0.52 16.18
N MET A 64 4.26 0.72 15.84
CA MET A 64 4.21 1.84 16.78
C MET A 64 2.78 2.09 17.30
N MET A 65 1.79 2.12 16.39
CA MET A 65 0.38 2.28 16.79
C MET A 65 -0.09 1.16 17.72
N ALA A 66 0.33 -0.10 17.48
CA ALA A 66 -0.01 -1.23 18.35
C ALA A 66 0.64 -1.09 19.73
N GLN A 67 1.89 -0.63 19.81
CA GLN A 67 2.55 -0.35 21.09
C GLN A 67 1.87 0.79 21.87
N GLN A 68 1.19 1.70 21.17
CA GLN A 68 0.35 2.76 21.76
C GLN A 68 -1.06 2.27 22.14
N GLY A 69 -1.31 0.96 22.11
CA GLY A 69 -2.58 0.34 22.50
C GLY A 69 -3.68 0.44 21.44
N LYS A 70 -3.36 0.76 20.17
CA LYS A 70 -4.32 0.75 19.09
C LYS A 70 -4.48 -0.65 18.49
N ARG A 71 -5.70 -0.99 18.11
CA ARG A 71 -5.98 -2.19 17.34
C ARG A 71 -5.72 -1.88 15.87
N VAL A 72 -4.68 -2.47 15.30
CA VAL A 72 -4.22 -2.16 13.94
C VAL A 72 -4.22 -3.41 13.07
N LEU A 73 -4.80 -3.31 11.89
CA LEU A 73 -4.71 -4.33 10.83
C LEU A 73 -3.89 -3.79 9.66
N LEU A 74 -2.80 -4.48 9.33
CA LEU A 74 -2.00 -4.22 8.14
C LEU A 74 -2.39 -5.21 7.04
N ILE A 75 -2.78 -4.71 5.87
CA ILE A 75 -3.15 -5.52 4.71
C ILE A 75 -2.21 -5.23 3.55
N GLY A 76 -1.48 -6.25 3.10
CA GLY A 76 -0.72 -6.20 1.86
C GLY A 76 -1.63 -6.35 0.65
N CYS A 77 -1.70 -5.32 -0.17
CA CYS A 77 -2.49 -5.27 -1.41
C CYS A 77 -1.60 -5.30 -2.66
N ASP A 78 -0.28 -5.52 -2.50
CA ASP A 78 0.64 -5.76 -3.61
C ASP A 78 0.55 -7.23 -4.04
N PRO A 79 0.39 -7.56 -5.33
CA PRO A 79 0.44 -8.94 -5.82
C PRO A 79 1.70 -9.72 -5.45
N LYS A 80 2.81 -9.06 -5.11
CA LYS A 80 4.02 -9.71 -4.59
C LYS A 80 3.81 -10.35 -3.22
N SER A 81 2.83 -9.85 -2.44
CA SER A 81 2.43 -10.40 -1.13
C SER A 81 3.58 -10.50 -0.14
N ASP A 82 4.37 -9.43 -0.02
CA ASP A 82 5.55 -9.34 0.84
C ASP A 82 5.48 -8.24 1.91
N THR A 83 4.37 -7.51 1.99
CA THR A 83 4.15 -6.40 2.93
C THR A 83 4.35 -6.82 4.38
N THR A 84 3.82 -7.99 4.75
CA THR A 84 3.86 -8.48 6.13
C THR A 84 5.23 -9.04 6.52
N SER A 85 6.13 -9.24 5.58
CA SER A 85 7.43 -9.91 5.81
C SER A 85 8.29 -9.21 6.87
N LEU A 86 8.28 -7.87 6.95
CA LEU A 86 9.04 -7.13 7.94
C LEU A 86 8.56 -7.44 9.37
N LEU A 87 7.26 -7.62 9.58
CA LEU A 87 6.69 -7.98 10.88
C LEU A 87 7.07 -9.42 11.28
N PHE A 88 7.19 -10.32 10.30
CA PHE A 88 7.39 -11.75 10.54
C PHE A 88 8.82 -12.24 10.23
N GLY A 89 9.80 -11.33 10.29
CA GLY A 89 11.22 -11.70 10.17
C GLY A 89 11.60 -12.29 8.81
N GLY A 90 11.08 -11.70 7.73
CA GLY A 90 11.34 -12.11 6.35
C GLY A 90 10.32 -13.10 5.78
N ARG A 91 9.27 -13.47 6.52
CA ARG A 91 8.23 -14.40 6.06
C ARG A 91 6.92 -13.65 5.85
N ALA A 92 6.40 -13.66 4.63
CA ALA A 92 5.08 -13.12 4.37
C ALA A 92 3.96 -14.06 4.85
N CYS A 93 2.83 -13.49 5.22
CA CYS A 93 1.62 -14.25 5.55
C CYS A 93 1.11 -14.99 4.30
N PRO A 94 0.48 -16.17 4.45
CA PRO A 94 -0.27 -16.79 3.37
C PRO A 94 -1.36 -15.86 2.85
N THR A 95 -1.53 -15.82 1.53
CA THR A 95 -2.49 -14.91 0.92
C THR A 95 -3.93 -15.39 1.06
N ILE A 96 -4.87 -14.46 1.10
CA ILE A 96 -6.31 -14.76 1.12
C ILE A 96 -6.71 -15.52 -0.14
N ILE A 97 -6.23 -15.08 -1.32
CA ILE A 97 -6.59 -15.68 -2.61
C ILE A 97 -6.14 -17.14 -2.69
N GLU A 98 -4.87 -17.42 -2.42
CA GLU A 98 -4.33 -18.79 -2.45
C GLU A 98 -5.00 -19.69 -1.41
N THR A 99 -5.18 -19.17 -0.20
CA THR A 99 -5.79 -19.92 0.91
C THR A 99 -7.25 -20.24 0.61
N SER A 100 -8.02 -19.28 0.09
CA SER A 100 -9.40 -19.47 -0.31
C SER A 100 -9.52 -20.51 -1.45
N ALA A 101 -8.66 -20.43 -2.46
CA ALA A 101 -8.66 -21.39 -3.56
C ALA A 101 -8.38 -22.83 -3.06
N ARG A 102 -7.37 -22.99 -2.19
CA ARG A 102 -7.02 -24.28 -1.61
C ARG A 102 -8.15 -24.86 -0.74
N ARG A 103 -8.77 -24.03 0.12
CA ARG A 103 -9.90 -24.46 0.95
C ARG A 103 -11.08 -24.89 0.09
N LYS A 104 -11.41 -24.14 -0.94
CA LYS A 104 -12.47 -24.47 -1.89
C LYS A 104 -12.22 -25.81 -2.59
N GLN A 105 -10.98 -26.12 -3.00
CA GLN A 105 -10.63 -27.42 -3.57
C GLN A 105 -10.82 -28.58 -2.58
N ALA A 106 -10.64 -28.31 -1.29
CA ALA A 106 -10.88 -29.28 -0.21
C ALA A 106 -12.38 -29.38 0.19
N GLY A 107 -13.28 -28.62 -0.46
CA GLY A 107 -14.70 -28.55 -0.06
C GLY A 107 -14.95 -27.76 1.22
N GLU A 108 -13.98 -26.95 1.65
CA GLU A 108 -14.02 -26.15 2.88
C GLU A 108 -14.17 -24.66 2.58
N GLN A 109 -14.66 -23.91 3.57
CA GLN A 109 -14.68 -22.45 3.51
C GLN A 109 -13.45 -21.89 4.21
N VAL A 110 -12.94 -20.75 3.70
CA VAL A 110 -11.87 -20.01 4.36
C VAL A 110 -12.41 -19.33 5.62
N ALA A 111 -11.69 -19.48 6.74
CA ALA A 111 -11.96 -18.76 7.97
C ALA A 111 -10.93 -17.64 8.19
N ILE A 112 -11.28 -16.65 9.02
CA ILE A 112 -10.39 -15.50 9.30
C ILE A 112 -9.05 -15.97 9.87
N GLY A 113 -9.04 -16.97 10.75
CA GLY A 113 -7.82 -17.55 11.33
C GLY A 113 -6.90 -18.26 10.33
N ASP A 114 -7.36 -18.51 9.09
CA ASP A 114 -6.52 -19.08 8.03
C ASP A 114 -5.67 -18.03 7.34
N VAL A 115 -6.06 -16.74 7.40
CA VAL A 115 -5.53 -15.66 6.55
C VAL A 115 -5.09 -14.42 7.32
N CYS A 116 -5.52 -14.26 8.58
CA CYS A 116 -5.10 -13.16 9.42
C CYS A 116 -4.21 -13.66 10.56
N PHE A 117 -3.09 -13.00 10.76
CA PHE A 117 -2.06 -13.38 11.72
C PHE A 117 -1.74 -12.20 12.63
N LYS A 118 -1.23 -12.46 13.83
CA LYS A 118 -0.88 -11.42 14.80
C LYS A 118 0.54 -11.59 15.30
N ARG A 119 1.26 -10.48 15.37
CA ARG A 119 2.57 -10.41 16.00
C ARG A 119 2.79 -9.03 16.61
N ASP A 120 3.35 -8.99 17.81
CA ASP A 120 3.69 -7.76 18.54
C ASP A 120 2.51 -6.76 18.64
N GLY A 121 1.27 -7.28 18.73
CA GLY A 121 0.03 -6.48 18.77
C GLY A 121 -0.53 -6.09 17.41
N VAL A 122 0.20 -6.28 16.31
CA VAL A 122 -0.27 -5.98 14.96
C VAL A 122 -0.95 -7.19 14.34
N TYR A 123 -2.15 -6.99 13.80
CA TYR A 123 -2.83 -7.96 12.95
C TYR A 123 -2.41 -7.73 11.50
N ALA A 124 -2.15 -8.80 10.75
CA ALA A 124 -1.60 -8.70 9.40
C ALA A 124 -2.16 -9.75 8.46
N MET A 125 -2.36 -9.35 7.20
CA MET A 125 -2.90 -10.16 6.12
C MET A 125 -2.21 -9.82 4.79
N GLU A 126 -2.25 -10.76 3.83
CA GLU A 126 -1.90 -10.53 2.44
C GLU A 126 -3.09 -10.87 1.55
N LEU A 127 -3.51 -9.95 0.66
CA LEU A 127 -4.58 -10.24 -0.29
C LEU A 127 -4.15 -11.30 -1.30
N GLY A 128 -2.94 -11.17 -1.80
CA GLY A 128 -2.45 -11.95 -2.91
C GLY A 128 -2.76 -11.33 -4.27
N GLY A 129 -2.39 -12.03 -5.31
CA GLY A 129 -2.58 -11.63 -6.70
C GLY A 129 -2.72 -12.85 -7.61
N PRO A 130 -2.93 -12.62 -8.91
CA PRO A 130 -2.89 -13.70 -9.88
C PRO A 130 -1.49 -14.34 -9.91
N GLU A 131 -1.42 -15.60 -10.32
CA GLU A 131 -0.14 -16.25 -10.59
C GLU A 131 0.70 -15.39 -11.56
N VAL A 132 2.02 -15.41 -11.38
CA VAL A 132 2.97 -14.68 -12.23
C VAL A 132 2.73 -15.04 -13.70
N GLY A 133 2.55 -14.02 -14.54
CA GLY A 133 2.25 -14.19 -15.96
C GLY A 133 0.79 -14.51 -16.29
N ARG A 134 -0.11 -14.57 -15.30
CA ARG A 134 -1.54 -14.84 -15.52
C ARG A 134 -2.42 -13.74 -14.92
N GLY A 135 -3.15 -13.04 -15.78
CA GLY A 135 -4.18 -12.09 -15.39
C GLY A 135 -3.66 -10.69 -14.98
N CYS A 136 -4.60 -9.82 -14.65
CA CYS A 136 -4.36 -8.44 -14.22
C CYS A 136 -4.29 -8.37 -12.68
N GLY A 137 -3.22 -7.76 -12.14
CA GLY A 137 -3.05 -7.56 -10.69
C GLY A 137 -4.24 -6.84 -10.04
N GLY A 138 -4.81 -5.86 -10.73
CA GLY A 138 -5.99 -5.14 -10.25
C GLY A 138 -7.23 -6.01 -10.05
N ARG A 139 -7.46 -7.02 -10.90
CA ARG A 139 -8.55 -8.00 -10.69
C ARG A 139 -8.30 -8.86 -9.46
N GLY A 140 -7.05 -9.24 -9.20
CA GLY A 140 -6.69 -9.97 -7.99
C GLY A 140 -7.03 -9.20 -6.73
N ILE A 141 -6.71 -7.90 -6.70
CA ILE A 141 -7.03 -7.01 -5.59
C ILE A 141 -8.55 -6.93 -5.36
N ILE A 142 -9.34 -6.72 -6.43
CA ILE A 142 -10.80 -6.68 -6.34
C ILE A 142 -11.33 -7.98 -5.71
N HIS A 143 -10.86 -9.13 -6.20
CA HIS A 143 -11.28 -10.43 -5.67
C HIS A 143 -10.85 -10.64 -4.21
N GLY A 144 -9.66 -10.17 -3.83
CA GLY A 144 -9.20 -10.20 -2.44
C GLY A 144 -10.11 -9.40 -1.51
N PHE A 145 -10.54 -8.20 -1.91
CA PHE A 145 -11.49 -7.41 -1.14
C PHE A 145 -12.89 -8.05 -1.06
N GLU A 146 -13.38 -8.65 -2.14
CA GLU A 146 -14.65 -9.41 -2.10
C GLU A 146 -14.60 -10.59 -1.11
N LEU A 147 -13.44 -11.24 -0.97
CA LEU A 147 -13.23 -12.27 0.03
C LEU A 147 -13.18 -11.70 1.45
N LEU A 148 -12.53 -10.54 1.65
CA LEU A 148 -12.53 -9.82 2.94
C LEU A 148 -13.95 -9.43 3.36
N GLU A 149 -14.76 -8.92 2.45
CA GLU A 149 -16.17 -8.59 2.72
C GLU A 149 -16.96 -9.81 3.17
N LYS A 150 -16.76 -10.96 2.50
CA LYS A 150 -17.37 -12.23 2.91
C LYS A 150 -16.91 -12.74 4.28
N LEU A 151 -15.73 -12.35 4.72
CA LEU A 151 -15.19 -12.65 6.05
C LEU A 151 -15.67 -11.65 7.12
N GLY A 152 -16.51 -10.68 6.78
CA GLY A 152 -17.06 -9.69 7.71
C GLY A 152 -16.13 -8.52 7.99
N PHE A 153 -15.27 -8.14 7.06
CA PHE A 153 -14.27 -7.07 7.21
C PHE A 153 -14.82 -5.78 7.85
N HIS A 154 -16.04 -5.37 7.48
CA HIS A 154 -16.67 -4.15 7.99
C HIS A 154 -17.12 -4.24 9.47
N GLU A 155 -17.19 -5.45 10.02
CA GLU A 155 -17.62 -5.71 11.40
C GLU A 155 -16.43 -5.83 12.37
N TRP A 156 -15.20 -5.79 11.84
CA TRP A 156 -14.00 -5.96 12.66
C TRP A 156 -13.68 -4.68 13.44
N GLY A 157 -13.51 -4.79 14.73
CA GLY A 157 -13.29 -3.66 15.63
C GLY A 157 -11.85 -3.16 15.66
N PHE A 158 -11.30 -2.74 14.52
CA PHE A 158 -9.99 -2.10 14.45
C PHE A 158 -10.10 -0.58 14.59
N ASP A 159 -9.11 0.05 15.25
CA ASP A 159 -8.96 1.51 15.21
C ASP A 159 -8.45 1.96 13.84
N TYR A 160 -7.49 1.19 13.28
CA TYR A 160 -6.85 1.49 12.01
C TYR A 160 -6.74 0.26 11.13
N VAL A 161 -7.05 0.42 9.85
CA VAL A 161 -6.73 -0.52 8.78
C VAL A 161 -5.78 0.16 7.82
N LEU A 162 -4.58 -0.38 7.68
CA LEU A 162 -3.52 0.15 6.83
C LEU A 162 -3.38 -0.71 5.59
N LEU A 163 -3.56 -0.10 4.41
CA LEU A 163 -3.57 -0.78 3.12
C LEU A 163 -2.28 -0.44 2.35
N ASP A 164 -1.44 -1.43 2.08
CA ASP A 164 -0.19 -1.28 1.31
C ASP A 164 -0.44 -1.56 -0.17
N PHE A 165 -0.57 -0.51 -0.97
CA PHE A 165 -0.81 -0.63 -2.40
C PHE A 165 0.48 -0.54 -3.23
N LEU A 166 0.41 -1.05 -4.47
CA LEU A 166 1.44 -0.81 -5.48
C LEU A 166 1.67 0.69 -5.71
N GLY A 167 2.87 0.99 -6.21
CA GLY A 167 3.37 2.36 -6.34
C GLY A 167 2.46 3.34 -7.04
N ASP A 168 1.99 2.97 -8.22
CA ASP A 168 1.28 3.89 -9.11
C ASP A 168 -0.21 3.56 -9.17
N VAL A 169 -1.04 4.60 -9.16
CA VAL A 169 -2.48 4.47 -9.42
C VAL A 169 -2.70 4.40 -10.93
N VAL A 170 -2.12 3.36 -11.57
CA VAL A 170 -2.13 3.23 -13.04
C VAL A 170 -3.34 2.50 -13.62
N CYS A 171 -4.10 1.78 -12.79
CA CYS A 171 -5.32 1.11 -13.26
C CYS A 171 -6.41 1.09 -12.18
N GLY A 172 -7.65 0.83 -12.62
CA GLY A 172 -8.83 0.87 -11.73
C GLY A 172 -8.74 -0.03 -10.51
N GLY A 173 -8.00 -1.15 -10.56
CA GLY A 173 -7.81 -2.03 -9.41
C GLY A 173 -6.98 -1.41 -8.31
N PHE A 174 -5.95 -0.66 -8.64
CA PHE A 174 -5.11 0.03 -7.66
C PHE A 174 -5.72 1.35 -7.17
N GLY A 175 -6.59 1.96 -7.96
CA GLY A 175 -7.40 3.09 -7.55
C GLY A 175 -8.66 2.72 -6.77
N LEU A 176 -8.98 1.43 -6.65
CA LEU A 176 -10.23 0.94 -6.06
C LEU A 176 -10.52 1.51 -4.66
N PRO A 177 -9.58 1.54 -3.70
CA PRO A 177 -9.86 2.09 -2.38
C PRO A 177 -10.25 3.56 -2.40
N ILE A 178 -9.64 4.32 -3.33
CA ILE A 178 -9.95 5.73 -3.54
C ILE A 178 -11.30 5.87 -4.25
N ALA A 179 -11.52 5.08 -5.33
CA ALA A 179 -12.71 5.16 -6.18
C ALA A 179 -14.01 4.71 -5.51
N ARG A 180 -13.93 3.79 -4.55
CA ARG A 180 -15.09 3.23 -3.82
C ARG A 180 -15.22 3.75 -2.39
N ASP A 181 -14.56 4.85 -2.06
CA ASP A 181 -14.54 5.39 -0.69
C ASP A 181 -14.17 4.35 0.40
N MET A 182 -13.37 3.33 0.02
CA MET A 182 -12.93 2.30 0.96
C MET A 182 -11.90 2.82 1.94
N CYS A 183 -11.20 3.90 1.62
CA CYS A 183 -10.29 4.59 2.53
C CYS A 183 -10.64 6.08 2.61
N GLN A 184 -10.49 6.64 3.80
CA GLN A 184 -10.71 8.06 4.02
C GLN A 184 -9.45 8.88 3.80
N LYS A 185 -8.28 8.25 4.01
CA LYS A 185 -6.98 8.92 3.99
C LYS A 185 -6.00 8.17 3.10
N VAL A 186 -5.19 8.95 2.38
CA VAL A 186 -4.05 8.47 1.61
C VAL A 186 -2.77 9.04 2.21
N ILE A 187 -1.78 8.20 2.45
CA ILE A 187 -0.40 8.59 2.73
C ILE A 187 0.40 8.46 1.44
N VAL A 188 1.13 9.50 1.09
CA VAL A 188 2.06 9.49 -0.04
C VAL A 188 3.48 9.31 0.47
N VAL A 189 4.22 8.32 -0.05
CA VAL A 189 5.64 8.15 0.27
C VAL A 189 6.47 8.57 -0.92
N GLY A 190 7.43 9.45 -0.67
CA GLY A 190 8.34 9.95 -1.69
C GLY A 190 9.74 10.19 -1.14
N SER A 191 10.65 10.55 -2.01
CA SER A 191 12.03 10.97 -1.72
C SER A 191 12.37 12.18 -2.58
N ASN A 192 13.56 12.75 -2.40
CA ASN A 192 14.02 13.93 -3.13
C ASN A 192 14.39 13.64 -4.61
N ASP A 193 14.02 12.48 -5.18
CA ASP A 193 14.23 12.19 -6.60
C ASP A 193 13.00 12.50 -7.46
N LEU A 194 13.26 13.02 -8.66
CA LEU A 194 12.22 13.45 -9.60
C LEU A 194 11.21 12.33 -9.92
N GLN A 195 11.67 11.10 -10.14
CA GLN A 195 10.77 9.99 -10.47
C GLN A 195 9.85 9.65 -9.30
N SER A 196 10.34 9.77 -8.05
CA SER A 196 9.51 9.59 -6.87
C SER A 196 8.43 10.66 -6.77
N LEU A 197 8.78 11.92 -7.06
CA LEU A 197 7.85 13.04 -7.02
C LEU A 197 6.86 13.01 -8.19
N TYR A 198 7.23 12.47 -9.36
CA TYR A 198 6.27 12.18 -10.43
C TYR A 198 5.18 11.21 -9.96
N VAL A 199 5.56 10.11 -9.31
CA VAL A 199 4.60 9.15 -8.78
C VAL A 199 3.74 9.77 -7.68
N ALA A 200 4.35 10.54 -6.77
CA ALA A 200 3.63 11.26 -5.73
C ALA A 200 2.59 12.24 -6.33
N ASN A 201 2.95 12.96 -7.38
CA ASN A 201 2.05 13.86 -8.09
C ASN A 201 0.90 13.12 -8.80
N ASN A 202 1.17 11.95 -9.38
CA ASN A 202 0.13 11.10 -9.99
C ASN A 202 -0.87 10.62 -8.93
N VAL A 203 -0.41 10.27 -7.74
CA VAL A 203 -1.30 9.91 -6.61
C VAL A 203 -2.16 11.11 -6.21
N CYS A 204 -1.57 12.30 -6.10
CA CYS A 204 -2.32 13.54 -5.84
C CYS A 204 -3.36 13.82 -6.93
N SER A 205 -3.00 13.61 -8.20
CA SER A 205 -3.92 13.76 -9.35
C SER A 205 -5.09 12.78 -9.27
N ALA A 206 -4.83 11.52 -8.88
CA ALA A 206 -5.89 10.54 -8.71
C ALA A 206 -6.84 10.90 -7.58
N VAL A 207 -6.33 11.35 -6.42
CA VAL A 207 -7.15 11.82 -5.31
C VAL A 207 -8.00 13.03 -5.72
N ASP A 208 -7.42 14.01 -6.39
CA ASP A 208 -8.14 15.19 -6.88
C ASP A 208 -9.24 14.82 -7.89
N TYR A 209 -8.93 13.91 -8.82
CA TYR A 209 -9.89 13.40 -9.80
C TYR A 209 -11.11 12.73 -9.12
N PHE A 210 -10.88 11.82 -8.17
CA PHE A 210 -11.99 11.15 -7.49
C PHE A 210 -12.77 12.09 -6.57
N ARG A 211 -12.12 13.09 -5.99
CA ARG A 211 -12.80 14.19 -5.28
C ARG A 211 -13.76 14.98 -6.19
N ASN A 212 -13.36 15.24 -7.43
CA ASN A 212 -14.21 15.88 -8.44
C ASN A 212 -15.43 15.03 -8.81
N LEU A 213 -15.35 13.71 -8.66
CA LEU A 213 -16.47 12.78 -8.85
C LEU A 213 -17.37 12.62 -7.61
N GLY A 214 -17.13 13.38 -6.53
CA GLY A 214 -17.91 13.34 -5.30
C GLY A 214 -17.37 12.41 -4.20
N GLY A 215 -16.19 11.83 -4.37
CA GLY A 215 -15.54 11.01 -3.34
C GLY A 215 -15.05 11.82 -2.13
N ASN A 216 -14.95 11.17 -0.97
CA ASN A 216 -14.54 11.80 0.30
C ASN A 216 -13.08 11.58 0.68
N VAL A 217 -12.32 10.83 -0.12
CA VAL A 217 -10.91 10.55 0.14
C VAL A 217 -10.07 11.83 0.07
N GLY A 218 -9.03 11.91 0.89
CA GLY A 218 -8.03 12.99 0.83
C GLY A 218 -6.65 12.49 1.23
N VAL A 219 -5.64 13.31 0.96
CA VAL A 219 -4.25 13.03 1.38
C VAL A 219 -4.08 13.44 2.82
N ALA A 220 -3.69 12.49 3.70
CA ALA A 220 -3.34 12.78 5.09
C ALA A 220 -2.01 13.53 5.17
N GLY A 221 -1.10 13.21 4.26
CA GLY A 221 0.19 13.87 4.14
C GLY A 221 1.22 13.00 3.45
N MET A 222 2.45 13.51 3.41
CA MET A 222 3.60 12.86 2.81
C MET A 222 4.56 12.34 3.87
N VAL A 223 5.10 11.15 3.63
CA VAL A 223 6.29 10.64 4.32
C VAL A 223 7.47 10.77 3.35
N ILE A 224 8.45 11.56 3.72
CA ILE A 224 9.71 11.64 2.98
C ILE A 224 10.57 10.48 3.48
N ASN A 225 10.85 9.51 2.61
CA ASN A 225 11.73 8.39 2.95
C ASN A 225 13.04 8.48 2.17
N LYS A 226 14.12 7.98 2.77
CA LYS A 226 15.49 8.13 2.25
C LYS A 226 15.84 9.62 2.05
N ASP A 227 15.43 10.43 3.01
CA ASP A 227 15.70 11.87 2.98
C ASP A 227 17.22 12.12 3.05
N ASP A 228 17.75 12.76 2.02
CA ASP A 228 19.14 13.16 1.91
C ASP A 228 19.37 14.64 2.26
N GLY A 229 18.28 15.34 2.64
CA GLY A 229 18.33 16.74 3.06
C GLY A 229 18.35 17.76 1.93
N THR A 230 18.16 17.36 0.66
CA THR A 230 18.18 18.32 -0.48
C THR A 230 16.90 19.15 -0.57
N GLY A 231 15.76 18.64 -0.08
CA GLY A 231 14.55 19.41 0.20
C GLY A 231 13.50 19.45 -0.91
N GLU A 232 13.69 18.77 -2.05
CA GLU A 232 12.74 18.75 -3.16
C GLU A 232 11.40 18.14 -2.77
N ALA A 233 11.42 17.09 -1.92
CA ALA A 233 10.20 16.46 -1.44
C ALA A 233 9.40 17.37 -0.49
N GLN A 234 10.06 18.16 0.34
CA GLN A 234 9.40 19.19 1.16
C GLN A 234 8.78 20.26 0.27
N ALA A 235 9.56 20.78 -0.70
CA ALA A 235 9.07 21.79 -1.64
C ALA A 235 7.87 21.29 -2.46
N PHE A 236 7.88 20.01 -2.84
CA PHE A 236 6.73 19.36 -3.48
C PHE A 236 5.50 19.33 -2.57
N ALA A 237 5.66 18.86 -1.31
CA ALA A 237 4.55 18.80 -0.36
C ALA A 237 3.91 20.17 -0.13
N ASP A 238 4.73 21.22 0.01
CA ASP A 238 4.27 22.61 0.16
C ASP A 238 3.52 23.10 -1.09
N ALA A 239 4.04 22.80 -2.28
CA ALA A 239 3.45 23.23 -3.55
C ALA A 239 2.09 22.56 -3.84
N VAL A 240 1.94 21.27 -3.50
CA VAL A 240 0.66 20.55 -3.66
C VAL A 240 -0.30 20.75 -2.48
N GLY A 241 0.16 21.41 -1.40
CA GLY A 241 -0.64 21.74 -0.23
C GLY A 241 -0.95 20.57 0.70
N ILE A 242 0.01 19.64 0.87
CA ILE A 242 -0.12 18.50 1.80
C ILE A 242 0.93 18.59 2.92
N PRO A 243 0.62 18.20 4.17
CA PRO A 243 1.61 18.23 5.25
C PRO A 243 2.66 17.12 5.09
N VAL A 244 3.88 17.37 5.55
CA VAL A 244 4.88 16.32 5.78
C VAL A 244 4.64 15.72 7.15
N LEU A 245 4.34 14.41 7.19
CA LEU A 245 4.06 13.68 8.43
C LEU A 245 5.33 13.25 9.15
N ALA A 246 6.33 12.83 8.38
CA ALA A 246 7.65 12.46 8.88
C ALA A 246 8.68 12.49 7.75
N ALA A 247 9.95 12.74 8.09
CA ALA A 247 11.10 12.58 7.20
C ALA A 247 12.03 11.50 7.78
N ILE A 248 12.18 10.40 7.05
CA ILE A 248 13.03 9.26 7.43
C ILE A 248 14.35 9.41 6.68
N PRO A 249 15.47 9.64 7.39
CA PRO A 249 16.72 9.95 6.72
C PRO A 249 17.30 8.77 5.94
N ALA A 250 18.08 9.07 4.91
CA ALA A 250 18.94 8.12 4.21
C ALA A 250 20.10 7.73 5.13
N HIS A 251 19.89 6.76 6.01
CA HIS A 251 20.85 6.35 7.01
C HIS A 251 21.21 4.87 6.91
N GLU A 252 22.50 4.54 7.01
CA GLU A 252 23.01 3.19 6.84
C GLU A 252 22.42 2.19 7.85
N GLU A 253 22.22 2.59 9.09
CA GLU A 253 21.61 1.75 10.11
C GLU A 253 20.17 1.38 9.73
N ILE A 254 19.38 2.37 9.26
CA ILE A 254 17.99 2.15 8.81
C ILE A 254 17.99 1.15 7.65
N ARG A 255 18.87 1.38 6.65
CA ARG A 255 19.03 0.50 5.50
C ARG A 255 19.36 -0.92 5.93
N ARG A 256 20.34 -1.10 6.81
CA ARG A 256 20.80 -2.39 7.31
C ARG A 256 19.70 -3.11 8.12
N LYS A 257 19.05 -2.42 9.06
CA LYS A 257 17.97 -3.00 9.87
C LYS A 257 16.80 -3.43 8.98
N SER A 258 16.39 -2.58 8.04
CA SER A 258 15.33 -2.90 7.06
C SER A 258 15.68 -4.13 6.21
N ALA A 259 16.91 -4.20 5.67
CA ALA A 259 17.37 -5.34 4.89
C ALA A 259 17.41 -6.66 5.70
N ASN A 260 17.52 -6.59 7.01
CA ASN A 260 17.46 -7.71 7.93
C ASN A 260 16.08 -7.95 8.54
N TYR A 261 15.02 -7.38 7.96
CA TYR A 261 13.63 -7.50 8.42
C TYR A 261 13.44 -7.14 9.90
N GLN A 262 14.06 -6.04 10.33
CA GLN A 262 13.97 -5.54 11.70
C GLN A 262 13.10 -4.28 11.74
N ILE A 263 12.17 -4.26 12.68
CA ILE A 263 11.42 -3.05 13.04
C ILE A 263 12.38 -2.06 13.70
N ILE A 264 12.38 -0.83 13.24
CA ILE A 264 13.23 0.26 13.76
C ILE A 264 12.45 1.25 14.65
N GLY A 265 11.12 1.25 14.56
CA GLY A 265 10.24 2.09 15.36
C GLY A 265 9.92 1.49 16.73
N ARG A 266 10.85 0.76 17.36
CA ARG A 266 10.63 0.20 18.70
C ARG A 266 10.71 1.29 19.77
N PRO A 267 9.73 1.39 20.69
CA PRO A 267 9.80 2.36 21.78
C PRO A 267 11.15 2.28 22.52
N GLY A 268 11.77 3.43 22.73
CA GLY A 268 13.09 3.54 23.39
C GLY A 268 14.30 3.33 22.46
N GLU A 269 14.13 2.95 21.19
CA GLU A 269 15.21 2.91 20.20
C GLU A 269 15.40 4.27 19.51
N THR A 270 16.56 4.48 18.88
CA THR A 270 16.99 5.73 18.23
C THR A 270 15.94 6.30 17.26
N TRP A 271 15.28 5.44 16.52
CA TRP A 271 14.37 5.84 15.44
C TRP A 271 12.89 5.84 15.86
N ALA A 272 12.57 5.46 17.11
CA ALA A 272 11.20 5.47 17.61
C ALA A 272 10.50 6.82 17.49
N PRO A 273 11.14 7.98 17.79
CA PRO A 273 10.49 9.28 17.69
C PRO A 273 9.94 9.60 16.28
N LEU A 274 10.58 9.11 15.22
CA LEU A 274 10.08 9.30 13.84
C LEU A 274 8.71 8.63 13.63
N PHE A 275 8.53 7.42 14.18
CA PHE A 275 7.29 6.68 14.04
C PHE A 275 6.24 7.09 15.04
N GLU A 276 6.63 7.62 16.20
CA GLU A 276 5.74 8.30 17.14
C GLU A 276 5.14 9.55 16.50
N GLN A 277 5.98 10.39 15.87
CA GLN A 277 5.54 11.56 15.12
C GLN A 277 4.61 11.16 13.96
N LEU A 278 5.00 10.14 13.19
CA LEU A 278 4.19 9.64 12.08
C LEU A 278 2.83 9.13 12.56
N ALA A 279 2.79 8.33 13.63
CA ALA A 279 1.54 7.82 14.19
C ALA A 279 0.62 8.95 14.68
N ALA A 280 1.17 9.93 15.37
CA ALA A 280 0.45 11.12 15.83
C ALA A 280 -0.06 11.95 14.63
N GLY A 281 0.78 12.18 13.63
CA GLY A 281 0.44 12.90 12.41
C GLY A 281 -0.71 12.23 11.65
N VAL A 282 -0.63 10.92 11.42
CA VAL A 282 -1.68 10.14 10.74
C VAL A 282 -3.00 10.17 11.51
N ALA A 283 -2.94 10.08 12.85
CA ALA A 283 -4.14 10.13 13.69
C ALA A 283 -4.85 11.49 13.63
N GLN A 284 -4.09 12.57 13.59
CA GLN A 284 -4.58 13.94 13.71
C GLN A 284 -4.84 14.62 12.36
N ALA A 285 -4.07 14.28 11.32
CA ALA A 285 -4.16 14.93 10.02
C ALA A 285 -5.55 14.76 9.40
N PRO A 286 -6.24 15.87 9.07
CA PRO A 286 -7.45 15.78 8.27
C PRO A 286 -7.09 15.35 6.84
N PRO A 287 -7.97 14.65 6.13
CA PRO A 287 -7.77 14.38 4.71
C PRO A 287 -7.90 15.68 3.89
N VAL A 288 -6.81 16.13 3.29
CA VAL A 288 -6.80 17.34 2.47
C VAL A 288 -6.93 17.02 0.98
N ARG A 289 -7.48 17.95 0.22
CA ARG A 289 -7.51 17.88 -1.24
C ARG A 289 -6.20 18.43 -1.77
N PRO A 290 -5.35 17.63 -2.43
CA PRO A 290 -4.10 18.11 -2.99
C PRO A 290 -4.34 18.95 -4.26
N LYS A 291 -3.35 19.77 -4.62
CA LYS A 291 -3.31 20.52 -5.87
C LYS A 291 -2.18 19.98 -6.74
N PRO A 292 -2.43 19.01 -7.63
CA PRO A 292 -1.38 18.39 -8.43
C PRO A 292 -0.65 19.43 -9.29
N LEU A 293 0.66 19.25 -9.48
CA LEU A 293 1.50 20.12 -10.28
C LEU A 293 1.47 19.73 -11.76
N GLY A 294 1.51 20.72 -12.64
CA GLY A 294 1.89 20.50 -14.05
C GLY A 294 3.36 20.12 -14.19
N GLN A 295 3.72 19.54 -15.34
CA GLN A 295 5.08 19.03 -15.58
C GLN A 295 6.17 20.07 -15.34
N ASP A 296 6.02 21.29 -15.87
CA ASP A 296 7.01 22.35 -15.73
C ASP A 296 7.19 22.81 -14.27
N ALA A 297 6.08 22.86 -13.52
CA ALA A 297 6.11 23.21 -12.10
C ALA A 297 6.83 22.13 -11.28
N LEU A 298 6.60 20.85 -11.61
CA LEU A 298 7.28 19.74 -10.94
C LEU A 298 8.79 19.74 -11.25
N LEU A 299 9.17 19.94 -12.51
CA LEU A 299 10.56 20.06 -12.92
C LEU A 299 11.23 21.27 -12.27
N GLY A 300 10.48 22.37 -12.08
CA GLY A 300 10.95 23.59 -11.43
C GLY A 300 11.36 23.43 -9.96
N LEU A 301 10.95 22.34 -9.28
CA LEU A 301 11.37 22.08 -7.90
C LEU A 301 12.84 21.67 -7.81
N PHE A 302 13.40 21.13 -8.88
CA PHE A 302 14.78 20.68 -8.91
C PHE A 302 15.72 21.80 -9.34
N LYS A 303 16.74 22.08 -8.51
CA LYS A 303 17.77 23.09 -8.76
C LYS A 303 18.90 22.45 -9.56
N GLY A 304 19.11 22.87 -10.81
CA GLY A 304 20.24 22.43 -11.63
C GLY A 304 19.97 22.61 -13.12
N ASP A 305 21.05 22.82 -13.90
CA ASP A 305 21.00 23.08 -15.34
C ASP A 305 20.58 21.84 -16.17
N ALA A 306 20.56 20.68 -15.55
CA ALA A 306 20.40 19.41 -16.26
C ALA A 306 18.95 18.88 -16.31
N VAL A 307 17.99 19.52 -15.62
CA VAL A 307 16.63 18.98 -15.54
C VAL A 307 15.74 19.58 -16.63
N GLY A 308 15.73 18.95 -17.80
CA GLY A 308 14.65 19.02 -18.80
C GLY A 308 14.32 20.38 -19.42
N ARG A 309 14.93 21.47 -18.95
CA ARG A 309 14.53 22.84 -19.34
C ARG A 309 14.82 23.21 -20.79
N ASN A 310 15.73 22.47 -21.44
CA ASN A 310 16.18 22.71 -22.81
C ASN A 310 16.02 21.48 -23.71
N VAL A 311 15.29 20.46 -23.27
CA VAL A 311 15.03 19.28 -24.12
C VAL A 311 13.87 19.60 -25.04
N VAL A 312 14.17 19.76 -26.31
CA VAL A 312 13.14 19.83 -27.37
C VAL A 312 12.73 18.41 -27.69
N LEU A 313 11.44 18.11 -27.55
CA LEU A 313 10.88 16.83 -27.98
C LEU A 313 10.70 16.86 -29.50
N GLU A 314 11.57 16.17 -30.21
CA GLU A 314 11.43 16.00 -31.65
C GLU A 314 10.56 14.77 -31.93
N PRO A 315 9.44 14.92 -32.64
CA PRO A 315 8.62 13.76 -32.99
C PRO A 315 9.38 12.88 -33.98
N ALA A 316 9.53 11.60 -33.65
CA ALA A 316 10.10 10.64 -34.59
C ALA A 316 9.19 10.44 -35.81
N THR A 317 9.80 10.42 -37.00
CA THR A 317 9.07 10.10 -38.22
C THR A 317 9.05 8.59 -38.49
N PRO A 318 8.14 8.08 -39.31
CA PRO A 318 8.18 6.68 -39.74
C PRO A 318 9.49 6.27 -40.40
N GLU A 319 10.17 7.21 -41.05
CA GLU A 319 11.47 6.99 -41.71
C GLU A 319 12.58 6.81 -40.64
N ASP A 320 12.56 7.58 -39.55
CA ASP A 320 13.48 7.40 -38.40
C ASP A 320 13.34 6.03 -37.76
N MET A 321 12.09 5.55 -37.67
CA MET A 321 11.78 4.27 -37.02
C MET A 321 12.19 3.05 -37.89
N CYS A 322 12.23 3.19 -39.21
CA CYS A 322 12.39 2.09 -40.13
C CYS A 322 13.71 2.11 -40.93
N GLY A 323 14.64 3.02 -40.64
CA GLY A 323 15.93 3.09 -41.31
C GLY A 323 15.83 3.28 -42.84
N GLY A 324 14.81 4.00 -43.32
CA GLY A 324 14.56 4.24 -44.72
C GLY A 324 13.88 3.08 -45.47
N ALA A 325 13.53 1.98 -44.84
CA ALA A 325 12.72 0.94 -45.45
C ALA A 325 11.24 1.32 -45.42
N ILE A 326 10.58 1.28 -46.56
CA ILE A 326 9.12 1.48 -46.64
C ILE A 326 8.45 0.29 -45.97
N VAL A 327 8.05 0.45 -44.69
CA VAL A 327 7.19 -0.54 -44.04
C VAL A 327 5.77 -0.32 -44.55
N GLN A 328 5.29 -1.27 -45.37
CA GLN A 328 3.86 -1.34 -45.65
C GLN A 328 3.14 -1.48 -44.30
N LYS A 329 2.25 -0.53 -43.97
CA LYS A 329 1.42 -0.61 -42.76
C LYS A 329 0.73 -1.98 -42.78
N PRO A 330 0.94 -2.83 -41.76
CA PRO A 330 0.08 -3.99 -41.60
C PRO A 330 -1.36 -3.45 -41.47
N SER A 331 -2.28 -4.00 -42.26
CA SER A 331 -3.68 -3.64 -42.11
C SER A 331 -4.12 -3.94 -40.70
N LEU A 332 -4.78 -2.99 -40.04
CA LEU A 332 -5.28 -3.09 -38.65
C LEU A 332 -6.20 -4.31 -38.39
N GLU A 333 -6.62 -5.00 -39.46
CA GLU A 333 -7.45 -6.21 -39.39
C GLU A 333 -6.73 -7.44 -38.81
N VAL A 334 -5.39 -7.48 -38.82
CA VAL A 334 -4.63 -8.66 -38.34
C VAL A 334 -4.41 -8.65 -36.81
N ILE A 335 -4.65 -7.54 -36.13
CA ILE A 335 -4.35 -7.42 -34.67
C ILE A 335 -5.52 -7.89 -33.78
N TYR A 336 -6.73 -8.01 -34.32
CA TYR A 336 -7.92 -8.40 -33.54
C TYR A 336 -8.25 -9.89 -33.52
N GLU A 337 -7.60 -10.73 -34.36
CA GLU A 337 -7.84 -12.18 -34.39
C GLU A 337 -6.91 -13.01 -33.49
N ALA A 338 -5.98 -12.37 -32.76
CA ALA A 338 -4.97 -13.06 -31.95
C ALA A 338 -5.07 -12.80 -30.43
N VAL A 339 -6.23 -12.36 -29.89
CA VAL A 339 -6.44 -12.21 -28.45
C VAL A 339 -7.65 -13.00 -27.98
#